data_053d7821715c436ee554899621a9bc8f
#
_entry.id   053d7821715c436ee554899621a9bc8f
#
_cell.length_a   1.000
_cell.length_b   1.000
_cell.length_c   1.000
_cell.angle_alpha   90.00
_cell.angle_beta   90.00
_cell.angle_gamma   90.00
#
_symmetry.space_group_name_H-M   'P 1'
#
loop_
_entity.id
_entity.type
_entity.pdbx_description
1 polymer ?
#
loop_
_entity_poly.entity_id
_entity_poly.type
_entity_poly.pdbx_seq_one_letter_code
_entity_poly.pdbx_strand_id
1 'polypeptide(L)'
;MTHFMEELEVTESKDVYERLLAQMIVVGTYLKRRKNLLLTMNNDSQAGLTEEDLIQSLAESCSALKLCQVRALYYVNVRPLVLHDAEIVQCYDYFEWLTEQLFGKMQMMFFRVVVMEEHLVISVHVDSEYDLQTLLSGRSGTEVQKEDEKEWLIRWRIL
;
A
#
# COMPACT_ATOMS: atom_id res chain seq x y z
N MET A 1 -33.15 -15.40 25.39
CA MET A 1 -32.40 -15.87 24.21
C MET A 1 -32.50 -14.96 23.00
N THR A 2 -33.68 -14.49 22.64
CA THR A 2 -33.91 -13.58 21.51
C THR A 2 -33.17 -12.23 21.64
N HIS A 3 -33.15 -11.64 22.81
CA HIS A 3 -32.48 -10.34 23.03
C HIS A 3 -30.96 -10.42 22.87
N PHE A 4 -30.34 -11.51 23.33
CA PHE A 4 -28.90 -11.75 23.16
C PHE A 4 -28.51 -11.98 21.68
N MET A 5 -29.34 -12.67 20.92
CA MET A 5 -29.15 -12.89 19.49
C MET A 5 -29.29 -11.58 18.70
N GLU A 6 -30.28 -10.74 19.05
CA GLU A 6 -30.46 -9.41 18.46
C GLU A 6 -29.25 -8.47 18.72
N GLU A 7 -28.69 -8.49 19.94
CA GLU A 7 -27.50 -7.73 20.29
C GLU A 7 -26.27 -8.20 19.50
N LEU A 8 -26.10 -9.53 19.31
CA LEU A 8 -25.03 -10.10 18.48
C LEU A 8 -25.17 -9.71 17.02
N GLU A 9 -26.36 -9.79 16.43
CA GLU A 9 -26.61 -9.38 15.05
C GLU A 9 -26.35 -7.89 14.84
N VAL A 10 -26.75 -7.03 15.77
CA VAL A 10 -26.47 -5.59 15.71
C VAL A 10 -24.97 -5.31 15.81
N THR A 11 -24.25 -6.03 16.67
CA THR A 11 -22.79 -5.87 16.83
C THR A 11 -22.05 -6.32 15.57
N GLU A 12 -22.40 -7.48 15.00
CA GLU A 12 -21.81 -7.96 13.75
C GLU A 12 -22.09 -6.99 12.58
N SER A 13 -23.32 -6.48 12.49
CA SER A 13 -23.70 -5.50 11.46
C SER A 13 -22.91 -4.18 11.61
N LYS A 14 -22.66 -3.73 12.83
CA LYS A 14 -21.86 -2.55 13.12
C LYS A 14 -20.40 -2.75 12.74
N ASP A 15 -19.80 -3.89 13.07
CA ASP A 15 -18.41 -4.22 12.73
C ASP A 15 -18.22 -4.32 11.21
N VAL A 16 -19.17 -4.92 10.49
CA VAL A 16 -19.17 -4.98 9.02
C VAL A 16 -19.26 -3.58 8.44
N TYR A 17 -20.13 -2.73 8.96
CA TYR A 17 -20.30 -1.36 8.51
C TYR A 17 -19.03 -0.53 8.71
N GLU A 18 -18.42 -0.59 9.89
CA GLU A 18 -17.17 0.11 10.20
C GLU A 18 -16.03 -0.34 9.31
N ARG A 19 -15.95 -1.64 9.02
CA ARG A 19 -14.94 -2.21 8.13
C ARG A 19 -15.11 -1.74 6.69
N LEU A 20 -16.34 -1.74 6.18
CA LEU A 20 -16.65 -1.21 4.85
C LEU A 20 -16.36 0.28 4.74
N LEU A 21 -16.69 1.05 5.77
CA LEU A 21 -16.39 2.48 5.82
C LEU A 21 -14.88 2.73 5.78
N ALA A 22 -14.10 1.96 6.55
CA ALA A 22 -12.64 2.04 6.53
C ALA A 22 -12.06 1.69 5.15
N GLN A 23 -12.58 0.66 4.48
CA GLN A 23 -12.20 0.31 3.11
C GLN A 23 -12.49 1.45 2.13
N MET A 24 -13.65 2.07 2.23
CA MET A 24 -14.02 3.21 1.39
C MET A 24 -13.06 4.39 1.57
N ILE A 25 -12.62 4.65 2.80
CA ILE A 25 -11.64 5.71 3.09
C ILE A 25 -10.29 5.39 2.42
N VAL A 26 -9.82 4.14 2.49
CA VAL A 26 -8.58 3.71 1.85
C VAL A 26 -8.67 3.89 0.32
N VAL A 27 -9.72 3.41 -0.30
CA VAL A 27 -9.93 3.55 -1.75
C VAL A 27 -10.06 5.02 -2.14
N GLY A 28 -10.82 5.81 -1.39
CA GLY A 28 -10.99 7.25 -1.62
C GLY A 28 -9.67 8.01 -1.52
N THR A 29 -8.83 7.68 -0.56
CA THR A 29 -7.49 8.27 -0.39
C THR A 29 -6.61 7.96 -1.60
N TYR A 30 -6.60 6.73 -2.05
CA TYR A 30 -5.85 6.34 -3.25
C TYR A 30 -6.32 7.12 -4.48
N LEU A 31 -7.61 7.15 -4.75
CA LEU A 31 -8.16 7.86 -5.90
C LEU A 31 -7.84 9.35 -5.87
N LYS A 32 -7.96 9.98 -4.72
CA LYS A 32 -7.60 11.38 -4.52
C LYS A 32 -6.12 11.63 -4.80
N ARG A 33 -5.24 10.81 -4.24
CA ARG A 33 -3.80 10.97 -4.42
C ARG A 33 -3.36 10.69 -5.86
N ARG A 34 -3.88 9.64 -6.45
CA ARG A 34 -3.59 9.33 -7.85
C ARG A 34 -4.05 10.45 -8.79
N LYS A 35 -5.23 10.99 -8.55
CA LYS A 35 -5.72 12.15 -9.29
C LYS A 35 -4.77 13.34 -9.15
N ASN A 36 -4.31 13.65 -7.93
CA ASN A 36 -3.40 14.76 -7.68
C ASN A 36 -2.05 14.56 -8.36
N LEU A 37 -1.50 13.35 -8.36
CA LEU A 37 -0.28 13.04 -9.08
C LEU A 37 -0.45 13.26 -10.59
N LEU A 38 -1.52 12.78 -11.18
CA LEU A 38 -1.80 12.94 -12.61
C LEU A 38 -2.02 14.42 -12.98
N LEU A 39 -2.70 15.19 -12.14
CA LEU A 39 -2.90 16.62 -12.38
C LEU A 39 -1.56 17.39 -12.33
N THR A 40 -0.67 17.03 -11.42
CA THR A 40 0.66 17.64 -11.32
C THR A 40 1.51 17.31 -12.57
N MET A 41 1.45 16.07 -13.05
CA MET A 41 2.13 15.66 -14.29
C MET A 41 1.66 16.43 -15.52
N ASN A 42 0.34 16.69 -15.61
CA ASN A 42 -0.28 17.36 -16.76
C ASN A 42 -0.22 18.89 -16.69
N ASN A 43 0.19 19.44 -15.57
CA ASN A 43 0.41 20.88 -15.46
C ASN A 43 1.67 21.28 -16.22
N ASP A 44 1.57 22.34 -17.05
CA ASP A 44 2.69 22.94 -17.78
C ASP A 44 3.73 23.60 -16.86
N SER A 45 3.56 23.50 -15.54
CA SER A 45 4.58 23.91 -14.59
C SER A 45 5.80 22.99 -14.72
N GLN A 46 6.96 23.57 -14.91
CA GLN A 46 8.23 22.87 -15.19
C GLN A 46 8.73 21.96 -14.07
N ALA A 47 8.03 21.88 -12.94
CA ALA A 47 8.52 21.20 -11.76
C ALA A 47 8.31 19.67 -11.78
N GLY A 48 7.31 19.14 -12.48
CA GLY A 48 6.99 17.71 -12.49
C GLY A 48 6.66 17.15 -11.10
N LEU A 49 6.63 15.83 -10.97
CA LEU A 49 6.51 15.14 -9.69
C LEU A 49 7.87 15.06 -9.00
N THR A 50 7.85 15.09 -7.68
CA THR A 50 9.04 14.98 -6.83
C THR A 50 8.94 13.77 -5.90
N GLU A 51 10.08 13.41 -5.33
CA GLU A 51 10.13 12.40 -4.25
C GLU A 51 9.16 12.75 -3.09
N GLU A 52 9.03 14.04 -2.79
CA GLU A 52 8.11 14.53 -1.76
C GLU A 52 6.65 14.22 -2.09
N ASP A 53 6.24 14.29 -3.35
CA ASP A 53 4.90 13.91 -3.78
C ASP A 53 4.62 12.44 -3.50
N LEU A 54 5.60 11.56 -3.73
CA LEU A 54 5.51 10.14 -3.39
C LEU A 54 5.39 9.94 -1.88
N ILE A 55 6.25 10.61 -1.11
CA ILE A 55 6.25 10.53 0.36
C ILE A 55 4.89 10.96 0.93
N GLN A 56 4.33 12.06 0.47
CA GLN A 56 3.01 12.52 0.90
C GLN A 56 1.91 11.53 0.55
N SER A 57 1.94 10.97 -0.65
CA SER A 57 0.97 9.96 -1.08
C SER A 57 1.02 8.71 -0.21
N LEU A 58 2.23 8.21 0.08
CA LEU A 58 2.42 7.07 0.98
C LEU A 58 2.00 7.37 2.41
N ALA A 59 2.34 8.56 2.92
CA ALA A 59 1.99 8.97 4.27
C ALA A 59 0.47 9.00 4.49
N GLU A 60 -0.28 9.58 3.57
CA GLU A 60 -1.74 9.61 3.68
C GLU A 60 -2.36 8.22 3.54
N SER A 61 -1.85 7.41 2.63
CA SER A 61 -2.34 6.04 2.42
C SER A 61 -2.05 5.15 3.64
N CYS A 62 -0.87 5.26 4.24
CA CYS A 62 -0.54 4.55 5.48
C CYS A 62 -1.43 5.00 6.64
N SER A 63 -1.74 6.30 6.73
CA SER A 63 -2.67 6.81 7.73
C SER A 63 -4.08 6.26 7.55
N ALA A 64 -4.56 6.14 6.30
CA ALA A 64 -5.85 5.53 6.00
C ALA A 64 -5.87 4.03 6.38
N LEU A 65 -4.79 3.30 6.15
CA LEU A 65 -4.68 1.89 6.53
C LEU A 65 -4.75 1.65 8.03
N LYS A 66 -4.31 2.61 8.85
CA LYS A 66 -4.46 2.53 10.31
C LYS A 66 -5.93 2.42 10.73
N LEU A 67 -6.84 3.03 10.00
CA LEU A 67 -8.28 2.92 10.24
C LEU A 67 -8.78 1.49 10.01
N CYS A 68 -8.08 0.70 9.22
CA CYS A 68 -8.35 -0.72 8.98
C CYS A 68 -7.54 -1.63 9.91
N GLN A 69 -6.93 -1.08 10.97
CA GLN A 69 -6.10 -1.79 11.95
C GLN A 69 -4.85 -2.43 11.34
N VAL A 70 -4.37 -1.89 10.24
CA VAL A 70 -3.10 -2.29 9.63
C VAL A 70 -2.03 -1.30 10.07
N ARG A 71 -0.93 -1.81 10.64
CA ARG A 71 0.26 -1.01 10.92
C ARG A 71 1.04 -0.85 9.63
N ALA A 72 0.84 0.26 8.95
CA ALA A 72 1.54 0.57 7.70
C ALA A 72 2.60 1.65 7.92
N LEU A 73 3.83 1.33 7.52
CA LEU A 73 4.98 2.21 7.58
C LEU A 73 5.56 2.35 6.18
N TYR A 74 6.22 3.47 5.93
CA TYR A 74 6.90 3.71 4.66
C TYR A 74 8.29 4.30 4.88
N TYR A 75 9.16 4.10 3.92
CA TYR A 75 10.50 4.69 3.88
C TYR A 75 10.89 4.90 2.42
N VAL A 76 11.33 6.11 2.09
CA VAL A 76 11.79 6.46 0.74
C VAL A 76 13.19 7.03 0.84
N ASN A 77 14.15 6.38 0.20
CA ASN A 77 15.50 6.88 0.03
C ASN A 77 16.03 6.39 -1.31
N VAL A 78 15.99 7.27 -2.29
CA VAL A 78 16.35 6.93 -3.68
C VAL A 78 17.68 7.52 -4.11
N ARG A 79 18.40 8.18 -3.20
CA ARG A 79 19.71 8.78 -3.53
C ARG A 79 20.71 7.70 -3.96
N PRO A 80 21.54 7.96 -4.97
CA PRO A 80 21.70 9.24 -5.68
C PRO A 80 20.77 9.41 -6.90
N LEU A 81 19.79 8.53 -7.11
CA LEU A 81 18.88 8.60 -8.25
C LEU A 81 17.90 9.79 -8.12
N VAL A 82 17.51 10.33 -9.27
CA VAL A 82 16.40 11.29 -9.36
C VAL A 82 15.23 10.58 -10.00
N LEU A 83 14.09 10.55 -9.31
CA LEU A 83 12.89 9.89 -9.80
C LEU A 83 12.23 10.73 -10.90
N HIS A 84 11.81 10.07 -11.96
CA HIS A 84 10.95 10.63 -12.99
C HIS A 84 9.47 10.43 -12.62
N ASP A 85 8.60 11.23 -13.23
CA ASP A 85 7.15 11.18 -12.99
C ASP A 85 6.59 9.76 -13.11
N ALA A 86 6.97 9.05 -14.15
CA ALA A 86 6.50 7.68 -14.39
C ALA A 86 6.90 6.72 -13.26
N GLU A 87 8.11 6.85 -12.73
CA GLU A 87 8.61 6.02 -11.63
C GLU A 87 7.85 6.30 -10.32
N ILE A 88 7.55 7.56 -10.05
CA ILE A 88 6.77 7.95 -8.88
C ILE A 88 5.36 7.34 -8.93
N VAL A 89 4.69 7.45 -10.08
CA VAL A 89 3.37 6.86 -10.28
C VAL A 89 3.43 5.34 -10.17
N GLN A 90 4.46 4.70 -10.75
CA GLN A 90 4.64 3.25 -10.65
C GLN A 90 4.83 2.78 -9.20
N CYS A 91 5.61 3.51 -8.40
CA CYS A 91 5.79 3.20 -6.98
C CYS A 91 4.45 3.24 -6.23
N TYR A 92 3.67 4.29 -6.46
CA TYR A 92 2.40 4.45 -5.78
C TYR A 92 1.35 3.43 -6.26
N ASP A 93 1.30 3.15 -7.55
CA ASP A 93 0.41 2.12 -8.10
C ASP A 93 0.78 0.71 -7.59
N TYR A 94 2.07 0.43 -7.40
CA TYR A 94 2.50 -0.83 -6.79
C TYR A 94 2.08 -0.94 -5.33
N PHE A 95 2.21 0.15 -4.57
CA PHE A 95 1.70 0.21 -3.19
C PHE A 95 0.21 -0.12 -3.14
N GLU A 96 -0.58 0.49 -4.02
CA GLU A 96 -2.02 0.26 -4.08
C GLU A 96 -2.34 -1.18 -4.47
N TRP A 97 -1.64 -1.72 -5.46
CA TRP A 97 -1.84 -3.11 -5.87
C TRP A 97 -1.57 -4.07 -4.71
N LEU A 98 -0.47 -3.89 -3.96
CA LEU A 98 -0.18 -4.69 -2.77
C LEU A 98 -1.27 -4.55 -1.72
N THR A 99 -1.68 -3.33 -1.43
CA THR A 99 -2.73 -3.06 -0.44
C THR A 99 -4.03 -3.76 -0.82
N GLU A 100 -4.42 -3.71 -2.09
CA GLU A 100 -5.61 -4.39 -2.60
C GLU A 100 -5.52 -5.92 -2.44
N GLN A 101 -4.39 -6.50 -2.81
CA GLN A 101 -4.19 -7.95 -2.70
C GLN A 101 -4.15 -8.44 -1.23
N LEU A 102 -3.59 -7.63 -0.35
CA LEU A 102 -3.36 -8.01 1.04
C LEU A 102 -4.42 -7.46 2.00
N PHE A 103 -5.41 -6.75 1.51
CA PHE A 103 -6.45 -6.16 2.35
C PHE A 103 -7.20 -7.24 3.15
N GLY A 104 -7.29 -7.05 4.48
CA GLY A 104 -7.86 -8.03 5.38
C GLY A 104 -6.98 -9.27 5.63
N LYS A 105 -5.80 -9.34 5.02
CA LYS A 105 -4.89 -10.49 5.08
C LYS A 105 -3.52 -10.14 5.67
N MET A 106 -3.27 -8.88 6.01
CA MET A 106 -2.03 -8.43 6.62
C MET A 106 -2.31 -7.69 7.93
N GLN A 107 -1.35 -7.73 8.82
CA GLN A 107 -1.38 -7.02 10.10
C GLN A 107 -0.40 -5.85 10.13
N MET A 108 0.69 -5.97 9.38
CA MET A 108 1.72 -4.96 9.27
C MET A 108 2.28 -4.95 7.85
N MET A 109 2.61 -3.76 7.38
CA MET A 109 3.34 -3.56 6.13
C MET A 109 4.38 -2.47 6.32
N PHE A 110 5.62 -2.75 5.94
CA PHE A 110 6.68 -1.75 5.86
C PHE A 110 7.13 -1.62 4.41
N PHE A 111 6.66 -0.58 3.75
CA PHE A 111 6.90 -0.31 2.34
C PHE A 111 8.12 0.59 2.17
N ARG A 112 9.14 0.10 1.50
CA ARG A 112 10.38 0.85 1.28
C ARG A 112 10.65 1.01 -0.21
N VAL A 113 11.02 2.22 -0.59
CA VAL A 113 11.52 2.53 -1.92
C VAL A 113 12.99 2.89 -1.78
N VAL A 114 13.86 2.05 -2.30
CA VAL A 114 15.31 2.14 -2.11
C VAL A 114 16.07 1.88 -3.40
N VAL A 115 17.36 2.21 -3.40
CA VAL A 115 18.27 1.89 -4.50
C VAL A 115 19.11 0.68 -4.09
N MET A 116 19.10 -0.34 -4.93
CA MET A 116 19.93 -1.54 -4.79
C MET A 116 20.63 -1.82 -6.12
N GLU A 117 21.96 -1.92 -6.09
CA GLU A 117 22.75 -2.19 -7.30
C GLU A 117 22.44 -1.21 -8.45
N GLU A 118 22.34 0.07 -8.13
CA GLU A 118 22.02 1.17 -9.07
C GLU A 118 20.59 1.10 -9.67
N HIS A 119 19.74 0.23 -9.15
CA HIS A 119 18.34 0.12 -9.56
C HIS A 119 17.38 0.54 -8.47
N LEU A 120 16.25 1.09 -8.89
CA LEU A 120 15.16 1.40 -7.99
C LEU A 120 14.39 0.13 -7.66
N VAL A 121 14.30 -0.16 -6.37
CA VAL A 121 13.66 -1.38 -5.86
C VAL A 121 12.63 -1.02 -4.79
N ILE A 122 11.46 -1.62 -4.90
CA ILE A 122 10.49 -1.64 -3.82
C ILE A 122 10.73 -2.90 -3.00
N SER A 123 10.92 -2.72 -1.70
CA SER A 123 11.16 -3.81 -0.74
C SER A 123 10.15 -3.68 0.39
N VAL A 124 9.31 -4.68 0.57
CA VAL A 124 8.19 -4.62 1.51
C VAL A 124 8.26 -5.79 2.48
N HIS A 125 8.27 -5.48 3.76
CA HIS A 125 8.05 -6.48 4.81
C HIS A 125 6.58 -6.52 5.17
N VAL A 126 6.01 -7.71 5.24
CA VAL A 126 4.59 -7.92 5.55
C VAL A 126 4.45 -9.02 6.58
N ASP A 127 3.62 -8.76 7.59
CA ASP A 127 3.16 -9.80 8.51
C ASP A 127 1.78 -10.31 8.05
N SER A 128 1.72 -11.59 7.71
CA SER A 128 0.51 -12.24 7.23
C SER A 128 0.53 -13.73 7.53
N GLU A 129 -0.63 -14.27 7.87
CA GLU A 129 -0.84 -15.71 8.04
C GLU A 129 -1.18 -16.42 6.73
N TYR A 130 -1.40 -15.65 5.65
CA TYR A 130 -1.74 -16.19 4.33
C TYR A 130 -0.50 -16.53 3.52
N ASP A 131 -0.66 -17.37 2.51
CA ASP A 131 0.39 -17.67 1.55
C ASP A 131 0.51 -16.54 0.54
N LEU A 132 1.45 -15.63 0.78
CA LEU A 132 1.66 -14.47 -0.08
C LEU A 132 2.26 -14.83 -1.43
N GLN A 133 2.94 -15.95 -1.55
CA GLN A 133 3.49 -16.41 -2.82
C GLN A 133 2.38 -16.68 -3.83
N THR A 134 1.30 -17.33 -3.39
CA THR A 134 0.11 -17.55 -4.22
C THR A 134 -0.67 -16.27 -4.47
N LEU A 135 -0.89 -15.45 -3.43
CA LEU A 135 -1.68 -14.22 -3.54
C LEU A 135 -1.05 -13.20 -4.49
N LEU A 136 0.28 -13.10 -4.53
CA LEU A 136 1.01 -12.09 -5.29
C LEU A 136 1.56 -12.61 -6.62
N SER A 137 1.19 -13.82 -7.04
CA SER A 137 1.65 -14.42 -8.28
C SER A 137 1.16 -13.72 -9.56
N GLY A 138 0.12 -12.88 -9.45
CA GLY A 138 -0.52 -12.23 -10.60
C GLY A 138 0.27 -11.07 -11.20
N ARG A 139 1.34 -10.60 -10.56
CA ARG A 139 2.15 -9.49 -11.08
C ARG A 139 3.57 -9.95 -11.38
N SER A 140 3.93 -9.88 -12.66
CA SER A 140 5.26 -10.24 -13.16
C SER A 140 6.37 -9.41 -12.49
N GLY A 141 7.48 -10.04 -12.16
CA GLY A 141 8.64 -9.39 -11.54
C GLY A 141 8.54 -9.23 -10.02
N THR A 142 7.44 -9.66 -9.42
CA THR A 142 7.31 -9.67 -7.95
C THR A 142 7.97 -10.92 -7.40
N GLU A 143 8.97 -10.73 -6.55
CA GLU A 143 9.63 -11.80 -5.81
C GLU A 143 9.07 -11.85 -4.39
N VAL A 144 8.69 -13.03 -3.94
CA VAL A 144 8.11 -13.25 -2.61
C VAL A 144 8.93 -14.28 -1.88
N GLN A 145 9.42 -13.93 -0.70
CA GLN A 145 10.22 -14.79 0.15
C GLN A 145 9.60 -14.86 1.54
N LYS A 146 9.36 -16.05 2.03
CA LYS A 146 8.94 -16.26 3.41
C LYS A 146 10.17 -16.26 4.32
N GLU A 147 10.22 -15.34 5.28
CA GLU A 147 11.36 -15.20 6.20
C GLU A 147 11.13 -15.92 7.53
N ASP A 148 9.89 -15.93 8.02
CA ASP A 148 9.46 -16.62 9.23
C ASP A 148 8.01 -17.05 9.10
N GLU A 149 7.40 -17.65 10.11
CA GLU A 149 6.01 -18.17 10.05
C GLU A 149 5.00 -17.17 9.51
N LYS A 150 5.13 -15.89 9.91
CA LYS A 150 4.21 -14.81 9.53
C LYS A 150 4.89 -13.66 8.83
N GLU A 151 6.19 -13.74 8.64
CA GLU A 151 6.99 -12.66 8.08
C GLU A 151 7.37 -12.95 6.63
N TRP A 152 7.08 -12.01 5.76
CA TRP A 152 7.30 -12.10 4.34
C TRP A 152 8.11 -10.91 3.84
N LEU A 153 8.98 -11.13 2.88
CA LEU A 153 9.70 -10.11 2.14
C LEU A 153 9.27 -10.13 0.68
N ILE A 154 8.80 -9.00 0.20
CA ILE A 154 8.36 -8.82 -1.18
C ILE A 154 9.30 -7.82 -1.83
N ARG A 155 9.80 -8.15 -3.01
CA ARG A 155 10.64 -7.25 -3.80
C ARG A 155 10.10 -7.09 -5.21
N TRP A 156 10.16 -5.87 -5.69
CA TRP A 156 9.83 -5.53 -7.06
C TRP A 156 10.81 -4.49 -7.59
N ARG A 157 11.40 -4.79 -8.73
CA ARG A 157 12.37 -3.91 -9.39
C ARG A 157 11.65 -3.05 -10.42
N ILE A 158 11.87 -1.75 -10.35
CA ILE A 158 11.38 -0.80 -11.35
C ILE A 158 12.44 -0.70 -12.43
N LEU A 159 12.02 -0.96 -13.66
CA LEU A 159 12.88 -0.89 -14.84
C LEU A 159 13.01 0.53 -15.36
#